data_892c4d86dfc9d22ee58598db183e6b6d
#
_entry.id   892c4d86dfc9d22ee58598db183e6b6d
#
_cell.length_a   1.000
_cell.length_b   1.000
_cell.length_c   1.000
_cell.angle_alpha   90.00
_cell.angle_beta   90.00
_cell.angle_gamma   90.00
#
_symmetry.space_group_name_H-M   'P 1'
#
loop_
_entity.id
_entity.type
_entity.pdbx_description
1 polymer ?
#
loop_
_entity_poly.entity_id
_entity_poly.type
_entity_poly.pdbx_seq_one_letter_code
_entity_poly.pdbx_strand_id
1 'polypeptide(L)'
;MLFFLKFESGFAAYNQTGGDGGKACGAYQFDYRYALLPFVKYAYETNPLVCKEFEPYAKYKSGAKLYNNTDFFKAWHQVYKRNSRTFSEMQDTFARINYYDNVERKLQSAGIDVASRSEAVKGAIFSYSIQHGQTSAVNAVKAIKPKSTTSDAKFLKKLYNYRKKSFPLYASRYTQEYKAALAELNQ
;
A
#
# COMPACT_ATOMS: atom_id res chain seq x y z
N MET A 1 7.96 0.08 -8.70
CA MET A 1 7.05 0.77 -7.73
C MET A 1 6.92 0.06 -6.39
N LEU A 2 6.94 -1.28 -6.32
CA LEU A 2 6.59 -2.04 -5.10
C LEU A 2 7.78 -2.47 -4.23
N PHE A 3 8.96 -1.88 -4.42
CA PHE A 3 10.19 -2.19 -3.66
C PHE A 3 10.02 -2.09 -2.12
N PHE A 4 9.01 -1.34 -1.68
CA PHE A 4 8.77 -1.08 -0.26
C PHE A 4 7.97 -2.18 0.45
N LEU A 5 7.27 -3.07 -0.26
CA LEU A 5 6.36 -4.06 0.35
C LEU A 5 7.05 -4.94 1.40
N LYS A 6 8.31 -5.28 1.18
CA LYS A 6 9.11 -6.03 2.17
C LYS A 6 9.24 -5.33 3.53
N PHE A 7 9.01 -4.02 3.59
CA PHE A 7 9.04 -3.24 4.83
C PHE A 7 7.66 -3.11 5.50
N GLU A 8 6.57 -3.49 4.80
CA GLU A 8 5.20 -3.50 5.36
C GLU A 8 4.87 -4.84 6.03
N SER A 9 5.07 -5.94 5.32
CA SER A 9 4.62 -7.27 5.76
C SER A 9 5.68 -8.36 5.62
N GLY A 10 6.97 -7.99 5.59
CA GLY A 10 8.03 -8.91 5.18
C GLY A 10 8.02 -9.11 3.67
N PHE A 11 8.44 -10.25 3.15
CA PHE A 11 8.53 -10.49 1.71
C PHE A 11 7.13 -10.67 1.08
N ALA A 12 6.38 -9.57 0.92
CA ALA A 12 5.10 -9.51 0.21
C ALA A 12 4.14 -10.65 0.61
N ALA A 13 3.72 -10.68 1.87
CA ALA A 13 2.88 -11.74 2.42
C ALA A 13 1.42 -11.64 1.95
N TYR A 14 1.17 -11.77 0.65
CA TYR A 14 -0.19 -11.72 0.08
C TYR A 14 -1.16 -12.75 0.70
N ASN A 15 -0.64 -13.84 1.22
CA ASN A 15 -1.43 -14.88 1.89
C ASN A 15 -1.53 -14.70 3.41
N GLN A 16 -0.98 -13.62 3.97
CA GLN A 16 -1.00 -13.40 5.41
C GLN A 16 -2.40 -13.06 5.91
N THR A 17 -2.78 -13.64 7.06
CA THR A 17 -4.00 -13.31 7.80
C THR A 17 -3.68 -13.10 9.27
N GLY A 18 -4.55 -12.39 9.98
CA GLY A 18 -4.40 -12.19 11.43
C GLY A 18 -3.25 -11.26 11.83
N GLY A 19 -2.71 -10.47 10.93
CA GLY A 19 -1.72 -9.44 11.24
C GLY A 19 -2.26 -8.43 12.25
N ASP A 20 -1.35 -7.76 12.99
CA ASP A 20 -1.68 -6.79 14.05
C ASP A 20 -2.74 -7.33 15.05
N GLY A 21 -2.51 -8.54 15.56
CA GLY A 21 -3.41 -9.15 16.55
C GLY A 21 -4.80 -9.50 16.00
N GLY A 22 -4.88 -10.02 14.78
CA GLY A 22 -6.12 -10.45 14.14
C GLY A 22 -6.83 -9.36 13.32
N LYS A 23 -6.23 -8.18 13.20
CA LYS A 23 -6.87 -7.01 12.58
C LYS A 23 -6.67 -6.89 11.08
N ALA A 24 -5.59 -7.45 10.54
CA ALA A 24 -5.16 -7.15 9.19
C ALA A 24 -4.87 -8.40 8.35
N CYS A 25 -5.02 -8.28 7.02
CA CYS A 25 -4.73 -9.34 6.05
C CYS A 25 -3.97 -8.80 4.84
N GLY A 26 -3.22 -9.70 4.20
CA GLY A 26 -2.53 -9.44 2.94
C GLY A 26 -1.25 -8.62 3.06
N ALA A 27 -0.60 -8.43 1.91
CA ALA A 27 0.70 -7.74 1.82
C ALA A 27 0.66 -6.29 2.27
N TYR A 28 -0.49 -5.65 2.16
CA TYR A 28 -0.72 -4.25 2.53
C TYR A 28 -1.32 -4.08 3.93
N GLN A 29 -1.47 -5.18 4.68
CA GLN A 29 -2.08 -5.17 6.01
C GLN A 29 -3.43 -4.44 6.03
N PHE A 30 -4.33 -4.83 5.11
CA PHE A 30 -5.69 -4.27 5.07
C PHE A 30 -6.39 -4.48 6.42
N ASP A 31 -6.62 -3.39 7.14
CA ASP A 31 -7.22 -3.41 8.47
C ASP A 31 -8.75 -3.54 8.37
N TYR A 32 -9.36 -4.36 9.23
CA TYR A 32 -10.80 -4.61 9.24
C TYR A 32 -11.64 -3.35 9.47
N ARG A 33 -11.08 -2.35 10.14
CA ARG A 33 -11.74 -1.07 10.43
C ARG A 33 -11.90 -0.20 9.19
N TYR A 34 -11.03 -0.38 8.18
CA TYR A 34 -10.92 0.56 7.06
C TYR A 34 -10.95 -0.13 5.69
N ALA A 35 -9.96 -0.96 5.38
CA ALA A 35 -9.68 -1.40 4.03
C ALA A 35 -10.06 -2.87 3.76
N LEU A 36 -10.13 -3.73 4.79
CA LEU A 36 -10.28 -5.17 4.59
C LEU A 36 -11.62 -5.53 3.94
N LEU A 37 -12.74 -5.03 4.47
CA LEU A 37 -14.05 -5.29 3.86
C LEU A 37 -14.21 -4.65 2.47
N PRO A 38 -13.82 -3.40 2.23
CA PRO A 38 -13.75 -2.84 0.89
C PRO A 38 -12.92 -3.70 -0.09
N PHE A 39 -11.77 -4.20 0.32
CA PHE A 39 -10.97 -5.10 -0.51
C PHE A 39 -11.69 -6.42 -0.82
N VAL A 40 -12.32 -7.05 0.17
CA VAL A 40 -13.07 -8.31 -0.03
C VAL A 40 -14.19 -8.13 -1.06
N LYS A 41 -14.93 -7.03 -0.97
CA LYS A 41 -15.97 -6.67 -1.96
C LYS A 41 -15.39 -6.46 -3.34
N TYR A 42 -14.37 -5.63 -3.45
CA TYR A 42 -13.65 -5.37 -4.69
C TYR A 42 -13.14 -6.66 -5.35
N ALA A 43 -12.50 -7.54 -4.58
CA ALA A 43 -11.94 -8.78 -5.10
C ALA A 43 -13.03 -9.73 -5.60
N TYR A 44 -14.13 -9.87 -4.86
CA TYR A 44 -15.27 -10.69 -5.27
C TYR A 44 -15.96 -10.11 -6.51
N GLU A 45 -16.20 -8.81 -6.57
CA GLU A 45 -16.84 -8.14 -7.72
C GLU A 45 -15.96 -8.19 -8.97
N THR A 46 -14.63 -8.09 -8.80
CA THR A 46 -13.67 -8.14 -9.92
C THR A 46 -13.55 -9.54 -10.52
N ASN A 47 -13.51 -10.58 -9.70
CA ASN A 47 -13.41 -11.96 -10.17
C ASN A 47 -14.11 -12.95 -9.22
N PRO A 48 -15.43 -13.13 -9.38
CA PRO A 48 -16.22 -14.02 -8.53
C PRO A 48 -15.77 -15.47 -8.57
N LEU A 49 -15.20 -15.94 -9.70
CA LEU A 49 -14.75 -17.33 -9.85
C LEU A 49 -13.49 -17.61 -9.01
N VAL A 50 -12.53 -16.68 -9.01
CA VAL A 50 -11.32 -16.80 -8.19
C VAL A 50 -11.63 -16.57 -6.72
N CYS A 51 -12.51 -15.62 -6.42
CA CYS A 51 -12.80 -15.16 -5.07
C CYS A 51 -14.14 -15.70 -4.52
N LYS A 52 -14.63 -16.86 -4.99
CA LYS A 52 -15.94 -17.40 -4.60
C LYS A 52 -16.11 -17.57 -3.09
N GLU A 53 -15.05 -17.88 -2.36
CA GLU A 53 -15.07 -17.98 -0.91
C GLU A 53 -15.35 -16.66 -0.21
N PHE A 54 -15.18 -15.53 -0.90
CA PHE A 54 -15.51 -14.22 -0.36
C PHE A 54 -16.99 -13.84 -0.47
N GLU A 55 -17.80 -14.60 -1.22
CA GLU A 55 -19.22 -14.30 -1.43
C GLU A 55 -20.00 -14.01 -0.13
N PRO A 56 -19.92 -14.86 0.93
CA PRO A 56 -20.66 -14.59 2.16
C PRO A 56 -20.15 -13.35 2.89
N TYR A 57 -18.86 -13.06 2.79
CA TYR A 57 -18.22 -11.93 3.49
C TYR A 57 -18.42 -10.60 2.74
N ALA A 58 -18.49 -10.63 1.42
CA ALA A 58 -18.75 -9.44 0.61
C ALA A 58 -20.15 -8.81 0.89
N LYS A 59 -21.08 -9.60 1.42
CA LYS A 59 -22.42 -9.15 1.84
C LYS A 59 -22.42 -8.42 3.20
N TYR A 60 -21.34 -8.41 3.94
CA TYR A 60 -21.28 -7.76 5.24
C TYR A 60 -21.41 -6.22 5.11
N LYS A 61 -22.08 -5.62 6.11
CA LYS A 61 -22.24 -4.17 6.23
C LYS A 61 -21.10 -3.52 7.04
N SER A 62 -20.36 -4.33 7.81
CA SER A 62 -19.28 -3.86 8.68
C SER A 62 -18.09 -4.81 8.64
N GLY A 63 -16.89 -4.26 8.56
CA GLY A 63 -15.63 -5.01 8.65
C GLY A 63 -15.38 -5.64 10.02
N ALA A 64 -16.07 -5.18 11.08
CA ALA A 64 -15.93 -5.74 12.42
C ALA A 64 -16.17 -7.27 12.48
N LYS A 65 -17.01 -7.81 11.57
CA LYS A 65 -17.26 -9.24 11.45
C LYS A 65 -16.08 -10.04 10.88
N LEU A 66 -15.07 -9.35 10.32
CA LEU A 66 -13.84 -9.96 9.78
C LEU A 66 -12.71 -9.99 10.84
N TYR A 67 -12.86 -9.24 11.93
CA TYR A 67 -11.88 -9.20 13.01
C TYR A 67 -11.69 -10.58 13.63
N ASN A 68 -10.46 -11.08 13.63
CA ASN A 68 -10.07 -12.39 14.18
C ASN A 68 -10.99 -13.54 13.76
N ASN A 69 -11.56 -13.47 12.55
CA ASN A 69 -12.51 -14.46 12.03
C ASN A 69 -11.74 -15.59 11.33
N THR A 70 -11.63 -16.73 12.01
CA THR A 70 -10.87 -17.88 11.52
C THR A 70 -11.44 -18.49 10.24
N ASP A 71 -12.76 -18.47 10.02
CA ASP A 71 -13.36 -18.99 8.79
C ASP A 71 -13.12 -18.04 7.61
N PHE A 72 -13.13 -16.73 7.84
CA PHE A 72 -12.68 -15.76 6.85
C PHE A 72 -11.19 -15.95 6.51
N PHE A 73 -10.33 -16.23 7.49
CA PHE A 73 -8.91 -16.50 7.23
C PHE A 73 -8.71 -17.76 6.38
N LYS A 74 -9.48 -18.82 6.63
CA LYS A 74 -9.50 -20.03 5.77
C LYS A 74 -9.93 -19.68 4.35
N ALA A 75 -10.98 -18.86 4.19
CA ALA A 75 -11.46 -18.40 2.88
C ALA A 75 -10.37 -17.61 2.14
N TRP A 76 -9.65 -16.70 2.82
CA TRP A 76 -8.51 -15.97 2.26
C TRP A 76 -7.43 -16.91 1.70
N HIS A 77 -7.03 -17.90 2.49
CA HIS A 77 -6.03 -18.89 2.08
C HIS A 77 -6.50 -19.74 0.90
N GLN A 78 -7.80 -20.08 0.82
CA GLN A 78 -8.36 -20.81 -0.30
C GLN A 78 -8.36 -20.00 -1.60
N VAL A 79 -8.72 -18.71 -1.53
CA VAL A 79 -8.63 -17.78 -2.68
C VAL A 79 -7.19 -17.70 -3.18
N TYR A 80 -6.24 -17.47 -2.28
CA TYR A 80 -4.82 -17.42 -2.62
C TYR A 80 -4.33 -18.74 -3.25
N LYS A 81 -4.69 -19.88 -2.66
CA LYS A 81 -4.30 -21.22 -3.18
C LYS A 81 -4.87 -21.47 -4.59
N ARG A 82 -6.07 -20.98 -4.88
CA ARG A 82 -6.71 -21.17 -6.19
C ARG A 82 -5.98 -20.42 -7.30
N ASN A 83 -5.63 -19.17 -7.08
CA ASN A 83 -4.86 -18.36 -8.03
C ASN A 83 -4.08 -17.25 -7.34
N SER A 84 -2.89 -17.61 -6.82
CA SER A 84 -2.04 -16.67 -6.06
C SER A 84 -1.66 -15.44 -6.87
N ARG A 85 -1.38 -15.59 -8.18
CA ARG A 85 -1.00 -14.48 -9.04
C ARG A 85 -2.13 -13.46 -9.16
N THR A 86 -3.29 -13.89 -9.61
CA THR A 86 -4.45 -12.99 -9.78
C THR A 86 -4.84 -12.32 -8.46
N PHE A 87 -4.82 -13.08 -7.34
CA PHE A 87 -5.16 -12.53 -6.04
C PHE A 87 -4.14 -11.52 -5.52
N SER A 88 -2.85 -11.71 -5.81
CA SER A 88 -1.80 -10.73 -5.49
C SER A 88 -1.97 -9.46 -6.33
N GLU A 89 -2.20 -9.60 -7.64
CA GLU A 89 -2.45 -8.48 -8.55
C GLU A 89 -3.69 -7.65 -8.13
N MET A 90 -4.73 -8.30 -7.60
CA MET A 90 -5.90 -7.60 -7.04
C MET A 90 -5.54 -6.77 -5.80
N GLN A 91 -4.72 -7.32 -4.89
CA GLN A 91 -4.25 -6.58 -3.72
C GLN A 91 -3.42 -5.36 -4.13
N ASP A 92 -2.51 -5.51 -5.08
CA ASP A 92 -1.67 -4.43 -5.60
C ASP A 92 -2.52 -3.34 -6.26
N THR A 93 -3.47 -3.73 -7.11
CA THR A 93 -4.36 -2.79 -7.80
C THR A 93 -5.26 -2.04 -6.83
N PHE A 94 -5.89 -2.75 -5.88
CA PHE A 94 -6.74 -2.12 -4.88
C PHE A 94 -5.97 -1.14 -4.01
N ALA A 95 -4.78 -1.53 -3.55
CA ALA A 95 -3.94 -0.66 -2.73
C ALA A 95 -3.49 0.58 -3.52
N ARG A 96 -3.07 0.42 -4.79
CA ARG A 96 -2.69 1.54 -5.65
C ARG A 96 -3.83 2.55 -5.81
N ILE A 97 -5.03 2.08 -6.18
CA ILE A 97 -6.20 2.94 -6.38
C ILE A 97 -6.56 3.69 -5.09
N ASN A 98 -6.54 3.00 -3.95
CA ASN A 98 -7.04 3.56 -2.69
C ASN A 98 -6.01 4.41 -1.95
N TYR A 99 -4.72 4.21 -2.15
CA TYR A 99 -3.68 4.94 -1.42
C TYR A 99 -2.86 5.85 -2.32
N TYR A 100 -2.38 5.38 -3.50
CA TYR A 100 -1.47 6.15 -4.34
C TYR A 100 -2.18 7.09 -5.33
N ASP A 101 -3.12 6.59 -6.14
CA ASP A 101 -3.76 7.37 -7.22
C ASP A 101 -4.46 8.64 -6.69
N ASN A 102 -5.01 8.56 -5.46
CA ASN A 102 -5.60 9.73 -4.79
C ASN A 102 -4.54 10.77 -4.40
N VAL A 103 -3.36 10.34 -3.97
CA VAL A 103 -2.24 11.23 -3.62
C VAL A 103 -1.71 11.88 -4.88
N GLU A 104 -1.51 11.13 -5.95
CA GLU A 104 -1.05 11.63 -7.25
C GLU A 104 -1.98 12.73 -7.79
N ARG A 105 -3.30 12.48 -7.81
CA ARG A 105 -4.28 13.49 -8.25
C ARG A 105 -4.25 14.77 -7.41
N LYS A 106 -4.12 14.66 -6.09
CA LYS A 106 -4.02 15.82 -5.19
C LYS A 106 -2.74 16.59 -5.39
N LEU A 107 -1.63 15.95 -5.69
CA LEU A 107 -0.35 16.58 -6.00
C LEU A 107 -0.42 17.28 -7.36
N GLN A 108 -0.98 16.64 -8.37
CA GLN A 108 -1.19 17.23 -9.69
C GLN A 108 -2.07 18.49 -9.61
N SER A 109 -3.18 18.43 -8.85
CA SER A 109 -4.04 19.60 -8.61
C SER A 109 -3.31 20.74 -7.88
N ALA A 110 -2.23 20.43 -7.17
CA ALA A 110 -1.36 21.41 -6.52
C ALA A 110 -0.17 21.86 -7.40
N GLY A 111 -0.15 21.51 -8.69
CA GLY A 111 0.93 21.85 -9.62
C GLY A 111 2.21 21.04 -9.45
N ILE A 112 2.15 19.89 -8.75
CA ILE A 112 3.29 19.01 -8.54
C ILE A 112 3.08 17.73 -9.36
N ASP A 113 3.78 17.64 -10.49
CA ASP A 113 3.77 16.46 -11.34
C ASP A 113 4.64 15.35 -10.72
N VAL A 114 3.99 14.28 -10.29
CA VAL A 114 4.65 13.03 -9.84
C VAL A 114 4.37 11.87 -10.79
N ALA A 115 3.43 12.02 -11.72
CA ALA A 115 3.09 11.00 -12.69
C ALA A 115 4.25 10.73 -13.67
N SER A 116 5.00 11.77 -14.03
CA SER A 116 6.19 11.67 -14.91
C SER A 116 7.45 11.17 -14.19
N ARG A 117 7.42 11.00 -12.87
CA ARG A 117 8.56 10.55 -12.07
C ARG A 117 8.79 9.04 -12.20
N SER A 118 10.01 8.61 -11.84
CA SER A 118 10.37 7.19 -11.80
C SER A 118 9.47 6.37 -10.87
N GLU A 119 9.43 5.06 -11.11
CA GLU A 119 8.73 4.10 -10.25
C GLU A 119 9.27 4.10 -8.81
N ALA A 120 10.55 4.46 -8.63
CA ALA A 120 11.15 4.63 -7.31
C ALA A 120 10.50 5.79 -6.52
N VAL A 121 10.28 6.94 -7.16
CA VAL A 121 9.61 8.10 -6.53
C VAL A 121 8.15 7.78 -6.24
N LYS A 122 7.43 7.21 -7.21
CA LYS A 122 6.03 6.78 -7.02
C LYS A 122 5.90 5.79 -5.88
N GLY A 123 6.78 4.79 -5.81
CA GLY A 123 6.80 3.80 -4.74
C GLY A 123 7.09 4.41 -3.36
N ALA A 124 7.99 5.39 -3.27
CA ALA A 124 8.27 6.08 -2.01
C ALA A 124 7.07 6.91 -1.50
N ILE A 125 6.33 7.54 -2.40
CA ILE A 125 5.08 8.26 -2.09
C ILE A 125 3.99 7.27 -1.68
N PHE A 126 3.87 6.14 -2.39
CA PHE A 126 2.91 5.09 -2.09
C PHE A 126 3.16 4.49 -0.69
N SER A 127 4.39 4.08 -0.38
CA SER A 127 4.78 3.63 0.97
C SER A 127 4.40 4.64 2.04
N TYR A 128 4.67 5.93 1.79
CA TYR A 128 4.31 6.98 2.74
C TYR A 128 2.78 7.02 2.98
N SER A 129 2.00 6.91 1.90
CA SER A 129 0.54 7.00 1.98
C SER A 129 -0.09 5.81 2.71
N ILE A 130 0.48 4.61 2.59
CA ILE A 130 0.04 3.43 3.34
C ILE A 130 0.33 3.61 4.82
N GLN A 131 1.56 4.00 5.17
CA GLN A 131 2.00 4.04 6.56
C GLN A 131 1.41 5.23 7.35
N HIS A 132 1.27 6.40 6.72
CA HIS A 132 0.91 7.65 7.42
C HIS A 132 -0.33 8.34 6.86
N GLY A 133 -1.00 7.72 5.90
CA GLY A 133 -2.20 8.25 5.26
C GLY A 133 -1.93 9.22 4.11
N GLN A 134 -2.90 9.35 3.23
CA GLN A 134 -2.82 10.13 2.00
C GLN A 134 -2.52 11.62 2.25
N THR A 135 -3.19 12.22 3.24
CA THR A 135 -3.01 13.65 3.57
C THR A 135 -1.58 13.93 4.02
N SER A 136 -1.00 13.06 4.85
CA SER A 136 0.39 13.18 5.29
C SER A 136 1.37 13.03 4.12
N ALA A 137 1.12 12.11 3.19
CA ALA A 137 1.95 11.94 2.00
C ALA A 137 1.92 13.20 1.11
N VAL A 138 0.73 13.75 0.85
CA VAL A 138 0.58 15.00 0.08
C VAL A 138 1.34 16.15 0.76
N ASN A 139 1.16 16.32 2.07
CA ASN A 139 1.82 17.39 2.82
C ASN A 139 3.35 17.25 2.83
N ALA A 140 3.86 16.01 2.93
CA ALA A 140 5.29 15.74 2.85
C ALA A 140 5.89 16.15 1.50
N VAL A 141 5.23 15.77 0.40
CA VAL A 141 5.69 16.13 -0.94
C VAL A 141 5.64 17.66 -1.15
N LYS A 142 4.57 18.31 -0.69
CA LYS A 142 4.49 19.79 -0.72
C LYS A 142 5.60 20.45 0.10
N ALA A 143 5.90 19.92 1.27
CA ALA A 143 6.92 20.46 2.18
C ALA A 143 8.34 20.41 1.61
N ILE A 144 8.68 19.37 0.83
CA ILE A 144 10.00 19.28 0.19
C ILE A 144 10.15 20.16 -1.06
N LYS A 145 9.07 20.80 -1.51
CA LYS A 145 9.02 21.77 -2.63
C LYS A 145 9.81 21.27 -3.85
N PRO A 146 9.41 20.17 -4.48
CA PRO A 146 10.12 19.67 -5.65
C PRO A 146 9.83 20.60 -6.84
N LYS A 147 10.87 20.90 -7.63
CA LYS A 147 10.73 21.57 -8.92
C LYS A 147 10.70 20.52 -10.04
N SER A 148 10.23 20.88 -11.23
CA SER A 148 10.30 20.01 -12.42
C SER A 148 11.74 19.54 -12.71
N THR A 149 12.72 20.42 -12.46
CA THR A 149 14.16 20.14 -12.62
C THR A 149 14.80 19.36 -11.46
N THR A 150 14.05 19.04 -10.40
CA THR A 150 14.59 18.24 -9.28
C THR A 150 14.78 16.81 -9.76
N SER A 151 16.01 16.27 -9.73
CA SER A 151 16.26 14.86 -10.05
C SER A 151 15.55 13.94 -9.07
N ASP A 152 15.20 12.72 -9.51
CA ASP A 152 14.49 11.75 -8.69
C ASP A 152 15.32 11.28 -7.48
N ALA A 153 16.64 11.15 -7.64
CA ALA A 153 17.52 10.88 -6.50
C ALA A 153 17.46 11.99 -5.43
N LYS A 154 17.43 13.27 -5.86
CA LYS A 154 17.29 14.41 -4.96
C LYS A 154 15.91 14.48 -4.32
N PHE A 155 14.87 14.15 -5.09
CA PHE A 155 13.50 14.04 -4.58
C PHE A 155 13.42 12.98 -3.47
N LEU A 156 13.88 11.76 -3.74
CA LEU A 156 13.93 10.66 -2.77
C LEU A 156 14.68 11.06 -1.50
N LYS A 157 15.89 11.63 -1.65
CA LYS A 157 16.68 12.10 -0.50
C LYS A 157 15.91 13.07 0.38
N LYS A 158 15.25 14.07 -0.22
CA LYS A 158 14.44 15.05 0.51
C LYS A 158 13.24 14.41 1.21
N LEU A 159 12.51 13.52 0.52
CA LEU A 159 11.32 12.86 1.06
C LEU A 159 11.67 11.96 2.25
N TYR A 160 12.71 11.13 2.13
CA TYR A 160 13.14 10.26 3.24
C TYR A 160 13.73 11.03 4.42
N ASN A 161 14.43 12.13 4.17
CA ASN A 161 14.87 13.02 5.26
C ASN A 161 13.70 13.67 5.99
N TYR A 162 12.67 14.09 5.25
CA TYR A 162 11.43 14.60 5.83
C TYR A 162 10.74 13.51 6.69
N ARG A 163 10.61 12.27 6.17
CA ARG A 163 10.03 11.14 6.92
C ARG A 163 10.78 10.88 8.23
N LYS A 164 12.11 10.82 8.18
CA LYS A 164 12.97 10.58 9.36
C LYS A 164 12.78 11.67 10.42
N LYS A 165 12.66 12.92 10.00
CA LYS A 165 12.43 14.05 10.91
C LYS A 165 11.03 14.01 11.53
N SER A 166 10.02 13.68 10.74
CA SER A 166 8.62 13.65 11.17
C SER A 166 8.30 12.43 12.05
N PHE A 167 8.99 11.31 11.81
CA PHE A 167 8.73 10.02 12.48
C PHE A 167 10.06 9.34 12.88
N PRO A 168 10.79 9.89 13.86
CA PRO A 168 12.13 9.42 14.22
C PRO A 168 12.18 7.97 14.70
N LEU A 169 11.11 7.45 15.28
CA LEU A 169 11.00 6.05 15.70
C LEU A 169 11.18 5.05 14.54
N TYR A 170 10.91 5.46 13.31
CA TYR A 170 11.05 4.63 12.10
C TYR A 170 12.32 4.97 11.29
N ALA A 171 13.26 5.74 11.82
CA ALA A 171 14.41 6.23 11.07
C ALA A 171 15.28 5.12 10.46
N SER A 172 15.45 3.99 11.17
CA SER A 172 16.17 2.82 10.66
C SER A 172 15.47 2.22 9.44
N ARG A 173 14.15 1.98 9.52
CA ARG A 173 13.33 1.51 8.39
C ARG A 173 13.47 2.46 7.19
N TYR A 174 13.33 3.77 7.39
CA TYR A 174 13.43 4.75 6.29
C TYR A 174 14.83 4.81 5.67
N THR A 175 15.87 4.50 6.42
CA THR A 175 17.22 4.41 5.87
C THR A 175 17.34 3.21 4.91
N GLN A 176 16.78 2.07 5.29
CA GLN A 176 16.81 0.87 4.46
C GLN A 176 15.88 1.01 3.24
N GLU A 177 14.69 1.58 3.44
CA GLU A 177 13.72 1.84 2.37
C GLU A 177 14.27 2.85 1.34
N TYR A 178 14.99 3.90 1.80
CA TYR A 178 15.69 4.82 0.91
C TYR A 178 16.76 4.13 0.05
N LYS A 179 17.55 3.23 0.63
CA LYS A 179 18.54 2.44 -0.13
C LYS A 179 17.85 1.57 -1.18
N ALA A 180 16.72 0.95 -0.84
CA ALA A 180 15.95 0.15 -1.79
C ALA A 180 15.34 1.02 -2.92
N ALA A 181 14.87 2.24 -2.59
CA ALA A 181 14.37 3.19 -3.59
C ALA A 181 15.47 3.65 -4.57
N LEU A 182 16.70 3.86 -4.06
CA LEU A 182 17.83 4.19 -4.94
C LEU A 182 18.23 3.01 -5.84
N ALA A 183 18.17 1.78 -5.33
CA ALA A 183 18.44 0.59 -6.14
C ALA A 183 17.39 0.42 -7.26
N GLU A 184 16.11 0.68 -6.96
CA GLU A 184 15.02 0.71 -7.96
C GLU A 184 15.22 1.80 -9.02
N LEU A 185 15.75 2.96 -8.62
CA LEU A 185 15.99 4.08 -9.53
C LEU A 185 17.08 3.79 -10.56
N ASN A 186 18.02 2.89 -10.24
CA ASN A 186 19.17 2.56 -11.08
C ASN A 186 18.95 1.32 -11.95
N GLN A 187 17.77 0.71 -11.94
CA GLN A 187 17.35 -0.38 -12.81
C GLN A 187 16.77 0.15 -14.12
#